data_1809733b30e362c77e164ec86b900331
#
_entry.id   1809733b30e362c77e164ec86b900331
#
_cell.length_a   1.000
_cell.length_b   1.000
_cell.length_c   1.000
_cell.angle_alpha   90.00
_cell.angle_beta   90.00
_cell.angle_gamma   90.00
#
_symmetry.space_group_name_H-M   'P 1'
#
loop_
_entity.id
_entity.type
_entity.pdbx_description
1 polymer ?
#
loop_
_entity_poly.entity_id
_entity_poly.type
_entity_poly.pdbx_seq_one_letter_code
_entity_poly.pdbx_strand_id
1 'polypeptide(L)'
;MQVNETLNEGLKRGYNITVTAAELEAKVNEKLAEAQPEVEMKGFRKGKVPMALLKKQFGQRIMGEAMQESIDGAMAEHFETSGDRPAMQPEVKMTNEDWKEGDDVEVSMAYEKLPEIPEVDLSKIELEKMVVKADEAAVEEALASLAETAQDFKARKEGAKAEDGDQVVIDFKGSVDGEEFEGGAAEDYPLVLGSNSFIPGFEEQLVGVKAGEEKSVVVNFPEEYQAEHLAGKEATFACTVKEVKEPVAAEVNDEMAKKFGAEDLEALKGQIAERLEAEYAGASRAVMKRNLLDALDKEVSFDLPPSLVDAEAKQIAHQLWHEENPDVEGHDHPEIEPSDEHKTLAERRVRLGLLLAELGQKAEVQVTDAEMTQAIMNQARQYPGQERQFFEFVQQNQQMQQQMRAPIFEDKVVDHVVEQAKVTEKEISKEELQKAVEELEDE
;
A
#
# COMPACT_ATOMS: atom_id res chain seq x y z
N MET A 1 -41.30 12.74 -15.13
CA MET A 1 -40.02 13.46 -15.34
C MET A 1 -39.81 13.70 -16.82
N GLN A 2 -39.18 14.83 -17.20
CA GLN A 2 -38.76 15.11 -18.58
C GLN A 2 -37.25 15.27 -18.62
N VAL A 3 -36.60 14.55 -19.53
CA VAL A 3 -35.15 14.63 -19.76
C VAL A 3 -34.94 15.07 -21.21
N ASN A 4 -34.30 16.23 -21.40
CA ASN A 4 -34.04 16.82 -22.68
C ASN A 4 -32.53 16.91 -22.91
N GLU A 5 -32.04 16.36 -24.02
CA GLU A 5 -30.64 16.44 -24.41
C GLU A 5 -30.31 17.90 -24.82
N THR A 6 -29.21 18.41 -24.27
CA THR A 6 -28.71 19.77 -24.53
C THR A 6 -27.33 19.77 -25.19
N LEU A 7 -26.53 18.72 -24.96
CA LEU A 7 -25.21 18.55 -25.52
C LEU A 7 -24.94 17.06 -25.84
N ASN A 8 -24.39 16.82 -27.04
CA ASN A 8 -23.95 15.48 -27.49
C ASN A 8 -22.77 15.65 -28.45
N GLU A 9 -21.57 15.82 -27.88
CA GLU A 9 -20.34 16.03 -28.65
C GLU A 9 -19.23 15.09 -28.15
N GLY A 10 -18.79 14.18 -29.01
CA GLY A 10 -17.79 13.18 -28.65
C GLY A 10 -18.25 12.37 -27.41
N LEU A 11 -17.50 12.45 -26.33
CA LEU A 11 -17.86 11.81 -25.05
C LEU A 11 -18.71 12.70 -24.14
N LYS A 12 -18.81 14.01 -24.42
CA LYS A 12 -19.56 14.95 -23.59
C LYS A 12 -21.05 14.83 -23.80
N ARG A 13 -21.77 14.79 -22.70
CA ARG A 13 -23.23 14.73 -22.64
C ARG A 13 -23.76 15.83 -21.74
N GLY A 14 -24.86 16.44 -22.16
CA GLY A 14 -25.59 17.41 -21.35
C GLY A 14 -27.08 17.18 -21.46
N TYR A 15 -27.79 17.28 -20.36
CA TYR A 15 -29.22 17.10 -20.27
C TYR A 15 -29.84 18.13 -19.33
N ASN A 16 -31.05 18.56 -19.65
CA ASN A 16 -31.91 19.24 -18.71
C ASN A 16 -32.95 18.27 -18.17
N ILE A 17 -33.01 18.14 -16.87
CA ILE A 17 -33.94 17.31 -16.14
C ILE A 17 -34.96 18.22 -15.48
N THR A 18 -36.25 17.97 -15.73
CA THR A 18 -37.36 18.70 -15.07
C THR A 18 -38.14 17.74 -14.18
N VAL A 19 -38.13 18.02 -12.89
CA VAL A 19 -39.00 17.35 -11.90
C VAL A 19 -40.19 18.27 -11.65
N THR A 20 -41.38 17.80 -12.00
CA THR A 20 -42.59 18.64 -11.86
C THR A 20 -42.92 18.87 -10.39
N ALA A 21 -43.53 20.03 -10.11
CA ALA A 21 -44.00 20.36 -8.76
C ALA A 21 -44.91 19.28 -8.18
N ALA A 22 -45.76 18.64 -9.01
CA ALA A 22 -46.64 17.56 -8.60
C ALA A 22 -45.90 16.30 -8.17
N GLU A 23 -44.85 15.89 -8.90
CA GLU A 23 -43.99 14.76 -8.54
C GLU A 23 -43.23 15.02 -7.24
N LEU A 24 -42.69 16.23 -7.10
CA LEU A 24 -41.97 16.65 -5.90
C LEU A 24 -42.90 16.68 -4.68
N GLU A 25 -44.13 17.26 -4.82
CA GLU A 25 -45.08 17.26 -3.74
C GLU A 25 -45.56 15.87 -3.33
N ALA A 26 -45.74 14.94 -4.29
CA ALA A 26 -46.05 13.57 -4.02
C ALA A 26 -44.97 12.88 -3.20
N LYS A 27 -43.69 13.10 -3.56
CA LYS A 27 -42.53 12.57 -2.85
C LYS A 27 -42.37 13.14 -1.44
N VAL A 28 -42.60 14.41 -1.27
CA VAL A 28 -42.64 15.07 0.08
C VAL A 28 -43.72 14.46 0.95
N ASN A 29 -44.92 14.26 0.40
CA ASN A 29 -46.04 13.65 1.15
C ASN A 29 -45.76 12.19 1.51
N GLU A 30 -45.12 11.43 0.64
CA GLU A 30 -44.64 10.05 0.89
C GLU A 30 -43.68 10.04 2.08
N LYS A 31 -42.60 10.84 2.03
CA LYS A 31 -41.60 10.95 3.12
C LYS A 31 -42.21 11.41 4.45
N LEU A 32 -43.13 12.37 4.41
CA LEU A 32 -43.85 12.79 5.60
C LEU A 32 -44.70 11.67 6.20
N ALA A 33 -45.32 10.84 5.35
CA ALA A 33 -46.12 9.70 5.79
C ALA A 33 -45.24 8.57 6.40
N GLU A 34 -44.05 8.33 5.84
CA GLU A 34 -43.06 7.41 6.38
C GLU A 34 -42.50 7.87 7.73
N ALA A 35 -42.22 9.16 7.88
CA ALA A 35 -41.70 9.72 9.12
C ALA A 35 -42.77 9.84 10.22
N GLN A 36 -44.06 9.98 9.86
CA GLN A 36 -45.15 10.24 10.80
C GLN A 36 -45.20 9.27 11.99
N PRO A 37 -45.02 7.94 11.84
CA PRO A 37 -45.08 6.97 12.94
C PRO A 37 -44.04 7.23 14.04
N GLU A 38 -42.89 7.79 13.68
CA GLU A 38 -41.76 7.98 14.59
C GLU A 38 -41.69 9.37 15.23
N VAL A 39 -42.45 10.33 14.68
CA VAL A 39 -42.40 11.71 15.18
C VAL A 39 -43.12 11.86 16.51
N GLU A 40 -42.45 12.40 17.49
CA GLU A 40 -42.96 12.83 18.76
C GLU A 40 -43.09 14.38 18.80
N MET A 41 -44.27 14.87 19.10
CA MET A 41 -44.54 16.32 19.20
C MET A 41 -45.38 16.62 20.42
N LYS A 42 -45.03 17.68 21.15
CA LYS A 42 -45.81 18.14 22.34
C LYS A 42 -47.29 18.37 21.98
N GLY A 43 -48.18 17.69 22.68
CA GLY A 43 -49.63 17.79 22.49
C GLY A 43 -50.22 16.73 21.57
N PHE A 44 -49.42 15.86 21.00
CA PHE A 44 -49.87 14.76 20.16
C PHE A 44 -49.30 13.40 20.61
N ARG A 45 -50.07 12.35 20.42
CA ARG A 45 -49.60 10.99 20.62
C ARG A 45 -48.58 10.66 19.51
N LYS A 46 -47.49 9.95 19.84
CA LYS A 46 -46.49 9.43 18.88
C LYS A 46 -47.18 8.80 17.68
N GLY A 47 -46.80 9.22 16.48
CA GLY A 47 -47.32 8.72 15.21
C GLY A 47 -48.73 9.24 14.88
N LYS A 48 -49.30 10.23 15.61
CA LYS A 48 -50.65 10.79 15.33
C LYS A 48 -50.61 12.31 15.12
N VAL A 49 -49.45 12.83 14.75
CA VAL A 49 -49.30 14.26 14.40
C VAL A 49 -49.96 14.50 13.04
N PRO A 50 -50.83 15.52 12.89
CA PRO A 50 -51.47 15.81 11.59
C PRO A 50 -50.43 16.17 10.51
N MET A 51 -50.63 15.67 9.28
CA MET A 51 -49.70 15.90 8.16
C MET A 51 -49.43 17.37 7.86
N ALA A 52 -50.43 18.23 7.96
CA ALA A 52 -50.29 19.67 7.77
C ALA A 52 -49.31 20.29 8.78
N LEU A 53 -49.26 19.77 10.00
CA LEU A 53 -48.35 20.27 11.05
C LEU A 53 -46.94 19.72 10.83
N LEU A 54 -46.80 18.47 10.41
CA LEU A 54 -45.54 17.88 9.99
C LEU A 54 -44.94 18.64 8.81
N LYS A 55 -45.73 18.91 7.77
CA LYS A 55 -45.33 19.70 6.60
C LYS A 55 -44.83 21.10 7.02
N LYS A 56 -45.53 21.74 7.95
CA LYS A 56 -45.14 23.08 8.45
C LYS A 56 -43.82 23.05 9.23
N GLN A 57 -43.53 21.99 9.99
CA GLN A 57 -42.33 21.90 10.85
C GLN A 57 -41.15 21.31 10.17
N PHE A 58 -41.33 20.33 9.35
CA PHE A 58 -40.26 19.54 8.68
C PHE A 58 -40.25 19.71 7.18
N GLY A 59 -41.25 20.39 6.59
CA GLY A 59 -41.46 20.43 5.15
C GLY A 59 -40.26 20.95 4.37
N GLN A 60 -39.58 21.98 4.86
CA GLN A 60 -38.40 22.54 4.16
C GLN A 60 -37.23 21.57 4.12
N ARG A 61 -36.98 20.85 5.21
CA ARG A 61 -35.92 19.83 5.23
C ARG A 61 -36.28 18.65 4.34
N ILE A 62 -37.51 18.13 4.46
CA ILE A 62 -38.00 17.00 3.67
C ILE A 62 -38.11 17.38 2.19
N MET A 63 -38.38 18.64 1.87
CA MET A 63 -38.36 19.16 0.51
C MET A 63 -36.97 19.03 -0.12
N GLY A 64 -35.91 19.44 0.61
CA GLY A 64 -34.53 19.28 0.14
C GLY A 64 -34.16 17.82 -0.09
N GLU A 65 -34.49 16.93 0.85
CA GLU A 65 -34.28 15.49 0.74
C GLU A 65 -35.07 14.87 -0.44
N ALA A 66 -36.33 15.28 -0.62
CA ALA A 66 -37.17 14.81 -1.73
C ALA A 66 -36.67 15.31 -3.09
N MET A 67 -36.19 16.55 -3.15
CA MET A 67 -35.59 17.14 -4.35
C MET A 67 -34.33 16.35 -4.76
N GLN A 68 -33.40 16.15 -3.82
CA GLN A 68 -32.18 15.39 -4.07
C GLN A 68 -32.50 13.98 -4.55
N GLU A 69 -33.37 13.25 -3.85
CA GLU A 69 -33.75 11.88 -4.23
C GLU A 69 -34.46 11.81 -5.59
N SER A 70 -35.26 12.83 -5.92
CA SER A 70 -35.91 12.90 -7.23
C SER A 70 -34.92 13.14 -8.37
N ILE A 71 -33.90 13.98 -8.12
CA ILE A 71 -32.82 14.21 -9.09
C ILE A 71 -31.95 12.96 -9.24
N ASP A 72 -31.56 12.33 -8.14
CA ASP A 72 -30.75 11.10 -8.15
C ASP A 72 -31.50 9.95 -8.85
N GLY A 73 -32.80 9.82 -8.58
CA GLY A 73 -33.65 8.85 -9.27
C GLY A 73 -33.76 9.12 -10.78
N ALA A 74 -33.88 10.38 -11.17
CA ALA A 74 -33.90 10.76 -12.59
C ALA A 74 -32.59 10.47 -13.32
N MET A 75 -31.47 10.72 -12.64
CA MET A 75 -30.14 10.38 -13.17
C MET A 75 -29.96 8.86 -13.33
N ALA A 76 -30.36 8.09 -12.31
CA ALA A 76 -30.28 6.63 -12.37
C ALA A 76 -31.12 6.05 -13.52
N GLU A 77 -32.37 6.51 -13.68
CA GLU A 77 -33.25 6.09 -14.77
C GLU A 77 -32.67 6.50 -16.15
N HIS A 78 -32.05 7.69 -16.23
CA HIS A 78 -31.38 8.14 -17.45
C HIS A 78 -30.22 7.22 -17.81
N PHE A 79 -29.32 6.88 -16.88
CA PHE A 79 -28.17 6.00 -17.14
C PHE A 79 -28.60 4.58 -17.49
N GLU A 80 -29.66 4.07 -16.85
CA GLU A 80 -30.22 2.76 -17.19
C GLU A 80 -30.80 2.74 -18.61
N THR A 81 -31.49 3.83 -19.01
CA THR A 81 -32.15 3.91 -20.32
C THR A 81 -31.17 4.20 -21.46
N SER A 82 -30.20 5.08 -21.23
CA SER A 82 -29.18 5.44 -22.22
C SER A 82 -28.09 4.39 -22.38
N GLY A 83 -27.84 3.61 -21.33
CA GLY A 83 -26.70 2.70 -21.25
C GLY A 83 -25.36 3.43 -21.08
N ASP A 84 -25.37 4.75 -20.93
CA ASP A 84 -24.15 5.53 -20.73
C ASP A 84 -23.57 5.26 -19.33
N ARG A 85 -22.26 5.12 -19.26
CA ARG A 85 -21.52 4.99 -18.03
C ARG A 85 -20.69 6.27 -17.85
N PRO A 86 -20.97 7.10 -16.86
CA PRO A 86 -20.21 8.34 -16.62
C PRO A 86 -18.79 8.03 -16.21
N ALA A 87 -17.82 8.75 -16.76
CA ALA A 87 -16.39 8.62 -16.44
C ALA A 87 -16.07 9.15 -15.04
N MET A 88 -16.76 10.22 -14.64
CA MET A 88 -16.70 10.83 -13.31
C MET A 88 -18.10 11.16 -12.82
N GLN A 89 -18.22 11.57 -11.57
CA GLN A 89 -19.50 12.01 -11.01
C GLN A 89 -20.08 13.14 -11.88
N PRO A 90 -21.33 13.04 -12.34
CA PRO A 90 -21.98 14.07 -13.15
C PRO A 90 -22.03 15.42 -12.43
N GLU A 91 -21.80 16.48 -13.18
CA GLU A 91 -22.02 17.83 -12.67
C GLU A 91 -23.50 18.18 -12.77
N VAL A 92 -24.13 18.46 -11.62
CA VAL A 92 -25.54 18.79 -11.54
C VAL A 92 -25.69 20.20 -11.00
N LYS A 93 -26.36 21.07 -11.75
CA LYS A 93 -26.61 22.47 -11.38
C LYS A 93 -28.09 22.78 -11.52
N MET A 94 -28.65 23.43 -10.52
CA MET A 94 -30.00 23.97 -10.58
C MET A 94 -30.01 25.17 -11.55
N THR A 95 -30.92 25.15 -12.52
CA THR A 95 -30.98 26.19 -13.57
C THR A 95 -31.96 27.31 -13.20
N ASN A 96 -32.96 27.01 -12.35
CA ASN A 96 -33.91 27.99 -11.84
C ASN A 96 -33.54 28.41 -10.40
N GLU A 97 -32.58 29.35 -10.27
CA GLU A 97 -32.07 29.86 -8.98
C GLU A 97 -33.16 30.53 -8.13
N ASP A 98 -34.21 31.09 -8.73
CA ASP A 98 -35.32 31.72 -8.08
C ASP A 98 -36.48 30.75 -7.71
N TRP A 99 -36.21 29.42 -7.70
CA TRP A 99 -37.19 28.38 -7.40
C TRP A 99 -37.95 28.61 -6.11
N LYS A 100 -39.26 28.40 -6.15
CA LYS A 100 -40.15 28.49 -4.97
C LYS A 100 -40.98 27.22 -4.86
N GLU A 101 -41.46 26.93 -3.63
CA GLU A 101 -42.37 25.80 -3.39
C GLU A 101 -43.61 25.91 -4.29
N GLY A 102 -43.83 24.91 -5.11
CA GLY A 102 -44.88 24.88 -6.10
C GLY A 102 -44.43 25.10 -7.55
N ASP A 103 -43.17 25.46 -7.75
CA ASP A 103 -42.55 25.51 -9.10
C ASP A 103 -41.89 24.16 -9.45
N ASP A 104 -41.77 23.89 -10.75
CA ASP A 104 -41.00 22.76 -11.23
C ASP A 104 -39.51 22.96 -10.90
N VAL A 105 -38.79 21.86 -10.63
CA VAL A 105 -37.34 21.89 -10.41
C VAL A 105 -36.65 21.59 -11.72
N GLU A 106 -35.82 22.52 -12.17
CA GLU A 106 -35.03 22.37 -13.40
C GLU A 106 -33.55 22.28 -13.04
N VAL A 107 -32.91 21.18 -13.47
CA VAL A 107 -31.47 20.97 -13.27
C VAL A 107 -30.80 20.67 -14.59
N SER A 108 -29.61 21.23 -14.80
CA SER A 108 -28.72 20.78 -15.86
C SER A 108 -27.78 19.70 -15.32
N MET A 109 -27.67 18.61 -16.03
CA MET A 109 -26.71 17.53 -15.78
C MET A 109 -25.73 17.50 -16.92
N ALA A 110 -24.44 17.53 -16.61
CA ALA A 110 -23.37 17.39 -17.58
C ALA A 110 -22.41 16.29 -17.12
N TYR A 111 -21.99 15.43 -18.04
CA TYR A 111 -21.01 14.38 -17.77
C TYR A 111 -20.24 14.00 -19.04
N GLU A 112 -19.13 13.32 -18.85
CA GLU A 112 -18.40 12.64 -19.91
C GLU A 112 -18.66 11.14 -19.78
N LYS A 113 -19.08 10.49 -20.85
CA LYS A 113 -19.29 9.05 -20.86
C LYS A 113 -18.00 8.29 -21.07
N LEU A 114 -17.89 7.08 -20.54
CA LEU A 114 -16.81 6.17 -20.90
C LEU A 114 -16.89 5.82 -22.37
N PRO A 115 -15.75 5.74 -23.07
CA PRO A 115 -15.68 5.36 -24.48
C PRO A 115 -16.06 3.89 -24.69
N GLU A 116 -16.46 3.57 -25.92
CA GLU A 116 -16.48 2.18 -26.37
C GLU A 116 -15.06 1.73 -26.68
N ILE A 117 -14.62 0.69 -25.97
CA ILE A 117 -13.25 0.18 -26.10
C ILE A 117 -13.23 -0.88 -27.20
N PRO A 118 -12.35 -0.73 -28.22
CA PRO A 118 -12.24 -1.70 -29.31
C PRO A 118 -11.77 -3.06 -28.78
N GLU A 119 -12.24 -4.12 -29.45
CA GLU A 119 -11.76 -5.47 -29.14
C GLU A 119 -10.30 -5.66 -29.58
N VAL A 120 -9.49 -6.20 -28.69
CA VAL A 120 -8.09 -6.54 -28.93
C VAL A 120 -7.94 -8.04 -29.13
N ASP A 121 -7.29 -8.43 -30.20
CA ASP A 121 -6.94 -9.83 -30.42
C ASP A 121 -5.65 -10.18 -29.67
N LEU A 122 -5.82 -10.62 -28.43
CA LEU A 122 -4.71 -10.94 -27.51
C LEU A 122 -3.75 -12.00 -28.09
N SER A 123 -4.23 -12.89 -28.98
CA SER A 123 -3.39 -13.93 -29.60
C SER A 123 -2.32 -13.39 -30.57
N LYS A 124 -2.40 -12.12 -30.95
CA LYS A 124 -1.41 -11.44 -31.79
C LYS A 124 -0.30 -10.76 -31.01
N ILE A 125 -0.48 -10.60 -29.70
CA ILE A 125 0.53 -10.00 -28.84
C ILE A 125 1.67 -11.00 -28.67
N GLU A 126 2.88 -10.60 -29.03
CA GLU A 126 4.09 -11.38 -28.88
C GLU A 126 4.92 -10.80 -27.74
N LEU A 127 5.24 -11.62 -26.73
CA LEU A 127 5.99 -11.23 -25.55
C LEU A 127 7.23 -12.10 -25.41
N GLU A 128 8.34 -11.51 -24.96
CA GLU A 128 9.53 -12.24 -24.54
C GLU A 128 9.56 -12.33 -23.01
N LYS A 129 9.55 -13.54 -22.46
CA LYS A 129 9.80 -13.79 -21.04
C LYS A 129 11.29 -14.04 -20.86
N MET A 130 11.97 -13.12 -20.21
CA MET A 130 13.36 -13.23 -19.86
C MET A 130 13.55 -14.29 -18.77
N VAL A 131 14.41 -15.26 -18.98
CA VAL A 131 14.71 -16.33 -18.01
C VAL A 131 16.19 -16.24 -17.65
N VAL A 132 16.45 -15.99 -16.37
CA VAL A 132 17.80 -16.00 -15.81
C VAL A 132 17.89 -17.17 -14.84
N LYS A 133 18.88 -18.03 -15.04
CA LYS A 133 19.21 -19.12 -14.11
C LYS A 133 20.25 -18.63 -13.11
N ALA A 134 20.11 -19.03 -11.86
CA ALA A 134 21.15 -18.80 -10.88
C ALA A 134 22.37 -19.68 -11.22
N ASP A 135 23.43 -19.06 -11.72
CA ASP A 135 24.68 -19.73 -11.94
C ASP A 135 25.47 -19.95 -10.65
N GLU A 136 26.50 -20.78 -10.70
CA GLU A 136 27.32 -21.10 -9.54
C GLU A 136 28.01 -19.86 -8.96
N ALA A 137 28.38 -18.89 -9.80
CA ALA A 137 29.03 -17.66 -9.38
C ALA A 137 28.06 -16.76 -8.57
N ALA A 138 26.81 -16.61 -9.01
CA ALA A 138 25.79 -15.85 -8.29
C ALA A 138 25.47 -16.51 -6.92
N VAL A 139 25.41 -17.83 -6.87
CA VAL A 139 25.20 -18.56 -5.60
C VAL A 139 26.39 -18.39 -4.66
N GLU A 140 27.62 -18.43 -5.17
CA GLU A 140 28.84 -18.22 -4.37
C GLU A 140 28.93 -16.77 -3.85
N GLU A 141 28.58 -15.78 -4.66
CA GLU A 141 28.51 -14.38 -4.23
C GLU A 141 27.48 -14.18 -3.09
N ALA A 142 26.30 -14.76 -3.24
CA ALA A 142 25.25 -14.69 -2.21
C ALA A 142 25.67 -15.42 -0.91
N LEU A 143 26.37 -16.57 -1.04
CA LEU A 143 26.94 -17.28 0.10
C LEU A 143 28.01 -16.47 0.81
N ALA A 144 28.90 -15.80 0.07
CA ALA A 144 29.92 -14.93 0.64
C ALA A 144 29.31 -13.77 1.43
N SER A 145 28.30 -13.09 0.85
CA SER A 145 27.55 -12.04 1.55
C SER A 145 26.84 -12.55 2.81
N LEU A 146 26.27 -13.75 2.74
CA LEU A 146 25.62 -14.39 3.88
C LEU A 146 26.64 -14.75 4.97
N ALA A 147 27.84 -15.21 4.59
CA ALA A 147 28.93 -15.50 5.52
C ALA A 147 29.44 -14.25 6.26
N GLU A 148 29.52 -13.11 5.57
CA GLU A 148 29.85 -11.82 6.20
C GLU A 148 28.80 -11.39 7.23
N THR A 149 27.52 -11.59 6.90
CA THR A 149 26.40 -11.25 7.81
C THR A 149 26.33 -12.20 9.00
N ALA A 150 26.72 -13.48 8.82
CA ALA A 150 26.64 -14.52 9.85
C ALA A 150 27.67 -14.38 10.96
N GLN A 151 28.66 -13.55 10.82
CA GLN A 151 29.78 -13.30 11.74
C GLN A 151 30.10 -14.46 12.71
N ASP A 152 31.30 -15.00 12.63
CA ASP A 152 31.87 -15.89 13.63
C ASP A 152 32.92 -15.12 14.45
N PHE A 153 33.34 -15.68 15.58
CA PHE A 153 34.28 -15.00 16.47
C PHE A 153 35.52 -15.87 16.68
N LYS A 154 36.69 -15.29 16.40
CA LYS A 154 37.98 -15.95 16.57
C LYS A 154 38.76 -15.28 17.67
N ALA A 155 39.40 -16.10 18.54
CA ALA A 155 40.21 -15.57 19.60
C ALA A 155 41.30 -14.61 19.11
N ARG A 156 41.33 -13.40 19.66
CA ARG A 156 42.39 -12.41 19.44
C ARG A 156 43.73 -12.92 20.00
N LYS A 157 44.79 -12.34 19.53
CA LYS A 157 46.14 -12.63 20.07
C LYS A 157 46.19 -12.34 21.55
N GLU A 158 46.93 -13.15 22.29
CA GLU A 158 47.15 -13.00 23.73
C GLU A 158 47.57 -11.57 24.09
N GLY A 159 46.85 -10.95 25.03
CA GLY A 159 47.10 -9.56 25.47
C GLY A 159 46.53 -8.47 24.55
N ALA A 160 45.82 -8.80 23.49
CA ALA A 160 45.08 -7.84 22.70
C ALA A 160 43.89 -7.26 23.51
N LYS A 161 43.55 -5.98 23.23
CA LYS A 161 42.41 -5.30 23.83
C LYS A 161 41.15 -5.58 23.03
N ALA A 162 40.02 -5.67 23.73
CA ALA A 162 38.73 -5.74 23.11
C ALA A 162 38.37 -4.41 22.42
N GLU A 163 37.86 -4.50 21.22
CA GLU A 163 37.38 -3.39 20.42
C GLU A 163 35.85 -3.46 20.29
N ASP A 164 35.23 -2.39 19.82
CA ASP A 164 33.81 -2.40 19.49
C ASP A 164 33.55 -3.41 18.37
N GLY A 165 32.49 -4.22 18.51
CA GLY A 165 32.20 -5.36 17.62
C GLY A 165 32.84 -6.68 18.05
N ASP A 166 33.79 -6.69 18.98
CA ASP A 166 34.37 -7.94 19.50
C ASP A 166 33.40 -8.70 20.42
N GLN A 167 33.53 -10.00 20.45
CA GLN A 167 32.87 -10.85 21.44
C GLN A 167 33.81 -11.06 22.63
N VAL A 168 33.35 -10.69 23.83
CA VAL A 168 34.04 -11.04 25.08
C VAL A 168 33.28 -12.17 25.78
N VAL A 169 34.00 -13.20 26.20
CA VAL A 169 33.43 -14.25 27.07
C VAL A 169 33.73 -13.85 28.50
N ILE A 170 32.66 -13.61 29.26
CA ILE A 170 32.75 -13.06 30.61
C ILE A 170 32.01 -13.94 31.64
N ASP A 171 32.56 -13.98 32.86
CA ASP A 171 31.79 -14.28 34.05
C ASP A 171 31.42 -12.95 34.70
N PHE A 172 30.19 -12.81 35.11
CA PHE A 172 29.78 -11.60 35.81
C PHE A 172 28.87 -11.92 37.02
N LYS A 173 28.97 -11.05 38.04
CA LYS A 173 28.10 -11.05 39.21
C LYS A 173 27.65 -9.63 39.50
N GLY A 174 26.34 -9.40 39.40
CA GLY A 174 25.70 -8.14 39.69
C GLY A 174 25.24 -8.01 41.14
N SER A 175 25.41 -6.82 41.68
CA SER A 175 24.90 -6.45 43.01
C SER A 175 24.30 -5.05 42.98
N VAL A 176 23.24 -4.84 43.77
CA VAL A 176 22.60 -3.56 44.03
C VAL A 176 22.70 -3.28 45.51
N ASP A 177 23.20 -2.13 45.92
CA ASP A 177 23.45 -1.80 47.34
C ASP A 177 24.33 -2.83 48.11
N GLY A 178 25.16 -3.60 47.37
CA GLY A 178 26.03 -4.63 47.92
C GLY A 178 25.38 -6.01 48.09
N GLU A 179 24.13 -6.20 47.73
CA GLU A 179 23.42 -7.47 47.72
C GLU A 179 23.28 -8.03 46.30
N GLU A 180 23.61 -9.31 46.11
CA GLU A 180 23.43 -10.01 44.84
C GLU A 180 21.93 -10.17 44.54
N PHE A 181 21.50 -10.02 43.29
CA PHE A 181 20.11 -10.17 42.86
C PHE A 181 19.94 -11.36 41.90
N GLU A 182 18.77 -11.92 41.89
CA GLU A 182 18.42 -13.07 41.05
C GLU A 182 18.48 -12.69 39.56
N GLY A 183 19.20 -13.50 38.76
CA GLY A 183 19.45 -13.23 37.34
C GLY A 183 20.63 -12.28 37.08
N GLY A 184 21.31 -11.78 38.11
CA GLY A 184 22.47 -10.88 38.00
C GLY A 184 23.81 -11.58 37.76
N ALA A 185 23.88 -12.89 37.66
CA ALA A 185 25.14 -13.64 37.53
C ALA A 185 25.08 -14.64 36.37
N ALA A 186 26.15 -14.75 35.63
CA ALA A 186 26.36 -15.80 34.62
C ALA A 186 27.84 -16.13 34.49
N GLU A 187 28.13 -17.37 34.08
CA GLU A 187 29.49 -17.82 33.73
C GLU A 187 29.57 -18.17 32.25
N ASP A 188 30.73 -17.96 31.64
CA ASP A 188 31.02 -18.23 30.25
C ASP A 188 30.06 -17.51 29.25
N TYR A 189 29.56 -16.34 29.62
CA TYR A 189 28.59 -15.62 28.82
C TYR A 189 29.27 -14.90 27.64
N PRO A 190 28.89 -15.21 26.36
CA PRO A 190 29.42 -14.54 25.20
C PRO A 190 28.66 -13.23 24.97
N LEU A 191 29.33 -12.10 25.10
CA LEU A 191 28.79 -10.76 24.90
C LEU A 191 29.50 -10.08 23.73
N VAL A 192 28.73 -9.61 22.75
CA VAL A 192 29.26 -8.79 21.65
C VAL A 192 29.18 -7.33 22.04
N LEU A 193 30.34 -6.65 22.05
CA LEU A 193 30.44 -5.23 22.41
C LEU A 193 29.82 -4.36 21.32
N GLY A 194 28.94 -3.44 21.72
CA GLY A 194 28.17 -2.59 20.79
C GLY A 194 26.86 -3.20 20.30
N SER A 195 26.50 -4.42 20.76
CA SER A 195 25.23 -5.05 20.39
C SER A 195 24.01 -4.43 21.06
N ASN A 196 24.20 -3.66 22.11
CA ASN A 196 23.15 -3.10 22.97
C ASN A 196 22.22 -4.18 23.57
N SER A 197 22.73 -5.39 23.77
CA SER A 197 21.98 -6.50 24.36
C SER A 197 21.96 -6.47 25.89
N PHE A 198 22.83 -5.66 26.50
CA PHE A 198 22.91 -5.41 27.94
C PHE A 198 22.38 -4.03 28.34
N ILE A 199 22.36 -3.77 29.65
CA ILE A 199 21.99 -2.47 30.21
C ILE A 199 22.87 -1.37 29.59
N PRO A 200 22.30 -0.22 29.19
CA PRO A 200 23.08 0.89 28.59
C PRO A 200 24.30 1.26 29.44
N GLY A 201 25.44 1.40 28.79
CA GLY A 201 26.72 1.71 29.46
C GLY A 201 27.50 0.50 29.98
N PHE A 202 26.95 -0.72 29.90
CA PHE A 202 27.65 -1.95 30.32
C PHE A 202 28.73 -2.35 29.30
N GLU A 203 28.36 -2.48 28.04
CA GLU A 203 29.23 -2.93 26.95
C GLU A 203 30.36 -1.90 26.70
N GLU A 204 30.05 -0.60 26.75
CA GLU A 204 31.00 0.47 26.57
C GLU A 204 32.17 0.44 27.58
N GLN A 205 31.89 0.04 28.83
CA GLN A 205 32.93 -0.05 29.86
C GLN A 205 33.83 -1.28 29.68
N LEU A 206 33.41 -2.27 28.90
CA LEU A 206 34.20 -3.45 28.57
C LEU A 206 35.07 -3.26 27.33
N VAL A 207 34.89 -2.17 26.59
CA VAL A 207 35.79 -1.83 25.49
C VAL A 207 37.22 -1.53 26.06
N GLY A 208 38.21 -2.16 25.47
CA GLY A 208 39.61 -2.03 25.87
C GLY A 208 40.12 -3.00 26.94
N VAL A 209 39.24 -3.91 27.46
CA VAL A 209 39.65 -4.98 28.38
C VAL A 209 40.46 -6.07 27.68
N LYS A 210 41.16 -6.89 28.45
CA LYS A 210 41.96 -8.00 27.93
C LYS A 210 41.47 -9.34 28.56
N ALA A 211 41.82 -10.42 27.91
CA ALA A 211 41.59 -11.73 28.49
C ALA A 211 42.35 -11.88 29.81
N GLY A 212 41.70 -12.41 30.83
CA GLY A 212 42.19 -12.54 32.22
C GLY A 212 42.03 -11.30 33.08
N GLU A 213 41.45 -10.21 32.56
CA GLU A 213 41.24 -8.96 33.32
C GLU A 213 39.94 -9.03 34.13
N GLU A 214 40.01 -8.54 35.39
CA GLU A 214 38.83 -8.34 36.22
C GLU A 214 38.44 -6.84 36.14
N LYS A 215 37.18 -6.58 35.85
CA LYS A 215 36.62 -5.22 35.67
C LYS A 215 35.33 -5.08 36.49
N SER A 216 35.27 -4.00 37.25
CA SER A 216 34.01 -3.59 37.86
C SER A 216 33.27 -2.65 36.92
N VAL A 217 32.07 -3.02 36.50
CA VAL A 217 31.20 -2.26 35.62
C VAL A 217 30.05 -1.69 36.43
N VAL A 218 29.86 -0.37 36.41
CA VAL A 218 28.80 0.31 37.16
C VAL A 218 27.82 0.91 36.15
N VAL A 219 26.56 0.52 36.26
CA VAL A 219 25.49 0.97 35.36
C VAL A 219 24.20 1.24 36.14
N ASN A 220 23.34 2.08 35.56
CA ASN A 220 22.02 2.32 36.12
C ASN A 220 20.97 1.55 35.29
N PHE A 221 20.09 0.84 35.98
CA PHE A 221 18.93 0.24 35.35
C PHE A 221 18.00 1.34 34.81
N PRO A 222 17.43 1.20 33.61
CA PRO A 222 16.40 2.11 33.10
C PRO A 222 15.21 2.23 34.08
N GLU A 223 14.56 3.40 34.11
CA GLU A 223 13.39 3.64 34.96
C GLU A 223 12.20 2.70 34.61
N GLU A 224 12.11 2.27 33.35
CA GLU A 224 11.08 1.36 32.85
C GLU A 224 11.54 -0.11 32.79
N TYR A 225 12.48 -0.52 33.66
CA TYR A 225 12.97 -1.88 33.66
C TYR A 225 11.91 -2.85 34.18
N GLN A 226 11.77 -4.03 33.54
CA GLN A 226 10.72 -5.02 33.84
C GLN A 226 10.68 -5.48 35.32
N ALA A 227 11.84 -5.50 36.00
CA ALA A 227 11.93 -5.82 37.43
C ALA A 227 11.84 -4.51 38.24
N GLU A 228 10.65 -4.19 38.75
CA GLU A 228 10.37 -2.94 39.52
C GLU A 228 11.35 -2.71 40.69
N HIS A 229 11.86 -3.76 41.31
CA HIS A 229 12.81 -3.67 42.44
C HIS A 229 14.23 -3.25 42.01
N LEU A 230 14.55 -3.30 40.69
CA LEU A 230 15.83 -2.89 40.10
C LEU A 230 15.73 -1.59 39.33
N ALA A 231 14.52 -1.20 38.89
CA ALA A 231 14.30 -0.01 38.05
C ALA A 231 14.90 1.26 38.71
N GLY A 232 15.68 2.02 37.91
CA GLY A 232 16.33 3.26 38.34
C GLY A 232 17.49 3.11 39.34
N LYS A 233 17.86 1.89 39.72
CA LYS A 233 18.94 1.66 40.70
C LYS A 233 20.30 1.49 40.04
N GLU A 234 21.34 1.94 40.74
CA GLU A 234 22.71 1.67 40.37
C GLU A 234 23.08 0.23 40.70
N ALA A 235 23.64 -0.49 39.75
CA ALA A 235 24.14 -1.84 39.89
C ALA A 235 25.65 -1.88 39.59
N THR A 236 26.35 -2.68 40.36
CA THR A 236 27.77 -2.96 40.17
C THR A 236 27.95 -4.42 39.79
N PHE A 237 28.58 -4.64 38.63
CA PHE A 237 28.89 -5.96 38.10
C PHE A 237 30.40 -6.23 38.22
N ALA A 238 30.76 -7.25 38.95
CA ALA A 238 32.11 -7.78 38.95
C ALA A 238 32.26 -8.73 37.75
N CYS A 239 32.98 -8.30 36.74
CA CYS A 239 33.19 -9.04 35.50
C CYS A 239 34.60 -9.60 35.44
N THR A 240 34.76 -10.87 35.07
CA THR A 240 36.03 -11.52 34.73
C THR A 240 36.01 -11.88 33.27
N VAL A 241 36.92 -11.29 32.48
CA VAL A 241 37.04 -11.55 31.06
C VAL A 241 37.85 -12.80 30.82
N LYS A 242 37.23 -13.86 30.27
CA LYS A 242 37.93 -15.14 29.96
C LYS A 242 38.61 -15.06 28.58
N GLU A 243 37.90 -14.63 27.60
CA GLU A 243 38.38 -14.58 26.20
C GLU A 243 37.95 -13.28 25.53
N VAL A 244 38.75 -12.81 24.58
CA VAL A 244 38.45 -11.73 23.66
C VAL A 244 38.55 -12.28 22.26
N LYS A 245 37.49 -12.16 21.46
CA LYS A 245 37.37 -12.70 20.11
C LYS A 245 37.03 -11.59 19.14
N GLU A 246 37.74 -11.53 18.00
CA GLU A 246 37.43 -10.62 16.91
C GLU A 246 36.39 -11.21 15.97
N PRO A 247 35.50 -10.39 15.41
CA PRO A 247 34.57 -10.86 14.38
C PRO A 247 35.32 -11.27 13.13
N VAL A 248 34.93 -12.40 12.58
CA VAL A 248 35.40 -12.90 11.28
C VAL A 248 34.19 -13.34 10.47
N ALA A 249 34.31 -13.30 9.13
CA ALA A 249 33.30 -13.91 8.31
C ALA A 249 33.16 -15.40 8.66
N ALA A 250 31.92 -15.88 8.74
CA ALA A 250 31.67 -17.31 8.99
C ALA A 250 32.28 -18.16 7.89
N GLU A 251 32.84 -19.32 8.25
CA GLU A 251 33.29 -20.27 7.24
C GLU A 251 32.07 -20.85 6.51
N VAL A 252 32.14 -20.88 5.17
CA VAL A 252 31.08 -21.45 4.32
C VAL A 252 31.16 -22.98 4.41
N ASN A 253 30.41 -23.54 5.34
CA ASN A 253 30.38 -24.98 5.65
C ASN A 253 29.00 -25.42 6.14
N ASP A 254 28.83 -26.69 6.48
CA ASP A 254 27.55 -27.25 6.97
C ASP A 254 27.09 -26.65 8.30
N GLU A 255 28.01 -26.14 9.13
CA GLU A 255 27.65 -25.50 10.39
C GLU A 255 26.99 -24.14 10.15
N MET A 256 27.51 -23.37 9.20
CA MET A 256 26.87 -22.15 8.73
C MET A 256 25.49 -22.45 8.12
N ALA A 257 25.38 -23.48 7.28
CA ALA A 257 24.11 -23.87 6.67
C ALA A 257 23.03 -24.18 7.73
N LYS A 258 23.41 -24.89 8.81
CA LYS A 258 22.51 -25.18 9.93
C LYS A 258 22.07 -23.94 10.70
N LYS A 259 22.91 -22.91 10.85
CA LYS A 259 22.54 -21.62 11.43
C LYS A 259 21.42 -20.94 10.65
N PHE A 260 21.39 -21.14 9.33
CA PHE A 260 20.35 -20.61 8.42
C PHE A 260 19.18 -21.58 8.17
N GLY A 261 19.14 -22.70 8.90
CA GLY A 261 18.02 -23.65 8.85
C GLY A 261 18.09 -24.66 7.70
N ALA A 262 19.22 -24.78 7.00
CA ALA A 262 19.46 -25.81 6.01
C ALA A 262 20.10 -27.06 6.65
N GLU A 263 19.94 -28.23 6.06
CA GLU A 263 20.51 -29.49 6.56
C GLU A 263 22.04 -29.54 6.38
N ASP A 264 22.52 -29.07 5.25
CA ASP A 264 23.92 -28.98 4.86
C ASP A 264 24.17 -27.82 3.87
N LEU A 265 25.41 -27.66 3.44
CA LEU A 265 25.82 -26.60 2.52
C LEU A 265 25.16 -26.74 1.13
N GLU A 266 24.96 -27.98 0.65
CA GLU A 266 24.29 -28.20 -0.63
C GLU A 266 22.82 -27.79 -0.59
N ALA A 267 22.12 -28.09 0.48
CA ALA A 267 20.75 -27.66 0.70
C ALA A 267 20.65 -26.10 0.80
N LEU A 268 21.61 -25.45 1.47
CA LEU A 268 21.68 -24.00 1.53
C LEU A 268 21.92 -23.38 0.14
N LYS A 269 22.83 -23.92 -0.64
CA LYS A 269 23.07 -23.51 -2.04
C LYS A 269 21.81 -23.64 -2.89
N GLY A 270 21.08 -24.75 -2.75
CA GLY A 270 19.80 -24.96 -3.42
C GLY A 270 18.76 -23.92 -3.05
N GLN A 271 18.59 -23.61 -1.77
CA GLN A 271 17.67 -22.57 -1.29
C GLN A 271 18.03 -21.17 -1.81
N ILE A 272 19.34 -20.86 -1.85
CA ILE A 272 19.83 -19.59 -2.42
C ILE A 272 19.55 -19.52 -3.92
N ALA A 273 19.82 -20.59 -4.67
CA ALA A 273 19.54 -20.65 -6.10
C ALA A 273 18.04 -20.43 -6.38
N GLU A 274 17.16 -21.16 -5.68
CA GLU A 274 15.71 -21.00 -5.81
C GLU A 274 15.26 -19.56 -5.47
N ARG A 275 15.85 -18.95 -4.46
CA ARG A 275 15.53 -17.56 -4.09
C ARG A 275 15.98 -16.58 -5.16
N LEU A 276 17.19 -16.73 -5.70
CA LEU A 276 17.70 -15.88 -6.78
C LEU A 276 16.84 -16.03 -8.04
N GLU A 277 16.50 -17.28 -8.42
CA GLU A 277 15.63 -17.53 -9.57
C GLU A 277 14.23 -16.93 -9.39
N ALA A 278 13.67 -16.97 -8.17
CA ALA A 278 12.40 -16.31 -7.87
C ALA A 278 12.49 -14.77 -7.97
N GLU A 279 13.61 -14.19 -7.51
CA GLU A 279 13.89 -12.75 -7.64
C GLU A 279 14.03 -12.35 -9.12
N TYR A 280 14.80 -13.11 -9.91
CA TYR A 280 14.93 -12.88 -11.35
C TYR A 280 13.59 -13.04 -12.08
N ALA A 281 12.78 -14.04 -11.69
CA ALA A 281 11.44 -14.22 -12.25
C ALA A 281 10.51 -13.03 -11.95
N GLY A 282 10.60 -12.46 -10.75
CA GLY A 282 9.89 -11.23 -10.38
C GLY A 282 10.28 -10.03 -11.23
N ALA A 283 11.58 -9.80 -11.40
CA ALA A 283 12.13 -8.74 -12.26
C ALA A 283 11.73 -8.95 -13.73
N SER A 284 11.88 -10.17 -14.26
CA SER A 284 11.45 -10.53 -15.62
C SER A 284 9.95 -10.27 -15.83
N ARG A 285 9.12 -10.60 -14.83
CA ARG A 285 7.67 -10.33 -14.87
C ARG A 285 7.38 -8.84 -14.97
N ALA A 286 8.10 -8.00 -14.24
CA ALA A 286 7.92 -6.54 -14.30
C ALA A 286 8.25 -6.00 -15.70
N VAL A 287 9.37 -6.45 -16.31
CA VAL A 287 9.73 -6.09 -17.69
C VAL A 287 8.68 -6.60 -18.68
N MET A 288 8.22 -7.84 -18.53
CA MET A 288 7.19 -8.40 -19.41
C MET A 288 5.85 -7.66 -19.29
N LYS A 289 5.45 -7.27 -18.06
CA LYS A 289 4.24 -6.45 -17.83
C LYS A 289 4.34 -5.13 -18.58
N ARG A 290 5.49 -4.45 -18.50
CA ARG A 290 5.71 -3.19 -19.23
C ARG A 290 5.60 -3.39 -20.74
N ASN A 291 6.30 -4.38 -21.29
CA ASN A 291 6.26 -4.70 -22.71
C ASN A 291 4.84 -5.05 -23.19
N LEU A 292 4.06 -5.74 -22.35
CA LEU A 292 2.65 -6.00 -22.61
C LEU A 292 1.84 -4.71 -22.69
N LEU A 293 2.00 -3.81 -21.71
CA LEU A 293 1.28 -2.54 -21.67
C LEU A 293 1.64 -1.67 -22.88
N ASP A 294 2.91 -1.66 -23.30
CA ASP A 294 3.37 -0.97 -24.51
C ASP A 294 2.78 -1.55 -25.79
N ALA A 295 2.66 -2.87 -25.86
CA ALA A 295 2.03 -3.54 -26.99
C ALA A 295 0.52 -3.22 -27.05
N LEU A 296 -0.16 -3.26 -25.91
CA LEU A 296 -1.58 -2.92 -25.80
C LEU A 296 -1.85 -1.46 -26.18
N ASP A 297 -1.02 -0.52 -25.71
CA ASP A 297 -1.17 0.91 -26.00
C ASP A 297 -1.05 1.21 -27.51
N LYS A 298 -0.19 0.47 -28.23
CA LYS A 298 -0.01 0.60 -29.69
C LYS A 298 -1.16 0.00 -30.50
N GLU A 299 -1.82 -1.03 -29.98
CA GLU A 299 -2.90 -1.72 -30.68
C GLU A 299 -4.25 -1.01 -30.59
N VAL A 300 -4.43 -0.11 -29.59
CA VAL A 300 -5.72 0.55 -29.38
C VAL A 300 -5.62 2.07 -29.51
N SER A 301 -6.67 2.62 -30.12
CA SER A 301 -6.88 4.08 -30.18
C SER A 301 -8.36 4.37 -30.04
N PHE A 302 -8.72 5.16 -29.04
CA PHE A 302 -10.09 5.62 -28.79
C PHE A 302 -10.05 6.97 -28.06
N ASP A 303 -11.17 7.70 -28.13
CA ASP A 303 -11.29 8.98 -27.45
C ASP A 303 -11.24 8.79 -25.94
N LEU A 304 -10.47 9.63 -25.25
CA LEU A 304 -10.37 9.61 -23.79
C LEU A 304 -11.25 10.70 -23.16
N PRO A 305 -11.91 10.42 -22.02
CA PRO A 305 -12.60 11.46 -21.28
C PRO A 305 -11.61 12.53 -20.78
N PRO A 306 -11.70 13.79 -21.21
CA PRO A 306 -10.77 14.83 -20.79
C PRO A 306 -10.69 15.01 -19.28
N SER A 307 -11.81 14.84 -18.56
CA SER A 307 -11.85 14.95 -17.12
C SER A 307 -10.99 13.89 -16.40
N LEU A 308 -10.93 12.67 -16.93
CA LEU A 308 -10.05 11.61 -16.39
C LEU A 308 -8.59 11.93 -16.67
N VAL A 309 -8.27 12.38 -17.89
CA VAL A 309 -6.91 12.76 -18.28
C VAL A 309 -6.40 13.93 -17.42
N ASP A 310 -7.23 14.96 -17.21
CA ASP A 310 -6.86 16.11 -16.39
C ASP A 310 -6.66 15.72 -14.91
N ALA A 311 -7.50 14.84 -14.37
CA ALA A 311 -7.37 14.34 -13.01
C ALA A 311 -6.07 13.53 -12.83
N GLU A 312 -5.79 12.61 -13.76
CA GLU A 312 -4.57 11.80 -13.73
C GLU A 312 -3.31 12.66 -13.93
N ALA A 313 -3.34 13.64 -14.85
CA ALA A 313 -2.21 14.54 -15.06
C ALA A 313 -1.87 15.37 -13.81
N LYS A 314 -2.88 15.82 -13.06
CA LYS A 314 -2.68 16.50 -11.78
C LYS A 314 -2.09 15.57 -10.74
N GLN A 315 -2.53 14.32 -10.70
CA GLN A 315 -2.00 13.33 -9.77
C GLN A 315 -0.54 13.00 -10.07
N ILE A 316 -0.18 12.81 -11.35
CA ILE A 316 1.20 12.59 -11.80
C ILE A 316 2.09 13.79 -11.42
N ALA A 317 1.64 15.01 -11.75
CA ALA A 317 2.39 16.21 -11.43
C ALA A 317 2.64 16.36 -9.92
N HIS A 318 1.64 16.04 -9.11
CA HIS A 318 1.76 16.05 -7.64
C HIS A 318 2.73 15.00 -7.13
N GLN A 319 2.65 13.77 -7.65
CA GLN A 319 3.53 12.67 -7.26
C GLN A 319 4.98 13.01 -7.57
N LEU A 320 5.30 13.39 -8.81
CA LEU A 320 6.66 13.72 -9.24
C LEU A 320 7.23 14.92 -8.47
N TRP A 321 6.38 15.90 -8.17
CA TRP A 321 6.81 17.04 -7.36
C TRP A 321 7.25 16.61 -5.93
N HIS A 322 6.52 15.67 -5.31
CA HIS A 322 6.90 15.14 -3.99
C HIS A 322 8.17 14.27 -4.04
N GLU A 323 8.38 13.53 -5.13
CA GLU A 323 9.62 12.79 -5.35
C GLU A 323 10.83 13.72 -5.46
N GLU A 324 10.66 14.89 -6.09
CA GLU A 324 11.69 15.93 -6.16
C GLU A 324 11.84 16.73 -4.85
N ASN A 325 10.82 16.77 -4.00
CA ASN A 325 10.77 17.53 -2.76
C ASN A 325 10.41 16.67 -1.55
N PRO A 326 11.23 15.67 -1.20
CA PRO A 326 10.90 14.68 -0.17
C PRO A 326 10.79 15.26 1.24
N ASP A 327 11.34 16.45 1.49
CA ASP A 327 11.28 17.13 2.78
C ASP A 327 9.92 17.82 3.06
N VAL A 328 9.03 17.89 2.07
CA VAL A 328 7.71 18.55 2.21
C VAL A 328 6.64 17.51 2.48
N GLU A 329 6.20 17.45 3.73
CA GLU A 329 5.10 16.56 4.12
C GLU A 329 3.73 17.24 3.89
N GLY A 330 2.76 16.46 3.38
CA GLY A 330 1.37 16.89 3.22
C GLY A 330 1.10 17.78 2.00
N HIS A 331 0.06 18.61 2.07
CA HIS A 331 -0.42 19.46 0.95
C HIS A 331 -0.06 20.95 1.12
N ASP A 332 0.95 21.28 1.91
CA ASP A 332 1.34 22.67 2.20
C ASP A 332 2.30 23.22 1.11
N HIS A 333 1.90 23.03 -0.16
CA HIS A 333 2.63 23.46 -1.35
C HIS A 333 1.71 24.19 -2.33
N PRO A 334 2.24 25.02 -3.25
CA PRO A 334 1.46 25.67 -4.31
C PRO A 334 0.73 24.65 -5.18
N GLU A 335 -0.37 25.07 -5.82
CA GLU A 335 -1.04 24.26 -6.83
C GLU A 335 -0.07 23.97 -7.98
N ILE A 336 0.08 22.67 -8.31
CA ILE A 336 1.04 22.20 -9.31
C ILE A 336 0.30 22.04 -10.63
N GLU A 337 0.67 22.87 -11.63
CA GLU A 337 0.10 22.78 -12.96
C GLU A 337 0.75 21.64 -13.76
N PRO A 338 -0.03 20.71 -14.34
CA PRO A 338 0.52 19.64 -15.15
C PRO A 338 1.20 20.15 -16.43
N SER A 339 2.40 19.65 -16.71
CA SER A 339 3.09 19.88 -17.98
C SER A 339 2.47 19.07 -19.13
N ASP A 340 2.90 19.33 -20.35
CA ASP A 340 2.48 18.54 -21.51
C ASP A 340 2.99 17.08 -21.43
N GLU A 341 4.13 16.85 -20.80
CA GLU A 341 4.65 15.50 -20.51
C GLU A 341 3.74 14.76 -19.54
N HIS A 342 3.32 15.42 -18.45
CA HIS A 342 2.36 14.83 -17.49
C HIS A 342 1.04 14.46 -18.17
N LYS A 343 0.55 15.28 -19.12
CA LYS A 343 -0.66 14.98 -19.88
C LYS A 343 -0.49 13.77 -20.80
N THR A 344 0.66 13.66 -21.46
CA THR A 344 0.96 12.50 -22.33
C THR A 344 0.99 11.20 -21.53
N LEU A 345 1.64 11.23 -20.36
CA LEU A 345 1.64 10.08 -19.46
C LEU A 345 0.23 9.76 -18.93
N ALA A 346 -0.55 10.80 -18.60
CA ALA A 346 -1.92 10.64 -18.15
C ALA A 346 -2.82 10.02 -19.23
N GLU A 347 -2.71 10.46 -20.48
CA GLU A 347 -3.45 9.88 -21.61
C GLU A 347 -3.14 8.39 -21.76
N ARG A 348 -1.87 8.01 -21.67
CA ARG A 348 -1.44 6.62 -21.73
C ARG A 348 -2.02 5.81 -20.55
N ARG A 349 -1.88 6.31 -19.30
CA ARG A 349 -2.39 5.63 -18.12
C ARG A 349 -3.91 5.47 -18.16
N VAL A 350 -4.64 6.51 -18.52
CA VAL A 350 -6.10 6.44 -18.65
C VAL A 350 -6.52 5.46 -19.74
N ARG A 351 -5.86 5.47 -20.91
CA ARG A 351 -6.13 4.53 -22.01
C ARG A 351 -5.95 3.08 -21.55
N LEU A 352 -4.79 2.78 -20.98
CA LEU A 352 -4.48 1.44 -20.49
C LEU A 352 -5.40 1.02 -19.34
N GLY A 353 -5.69 1.92 -18.40
CA GLY A 353 -6.60 1.65 -17.29
C GLY A 353 -8.01 1.27 -17.75
N LEU A 354 -8.55 2.03 -18.72
CA LEU A 354 -9.86 1.74 -19.30
C LEU A 354 -9.85 0.42 -20.07
N LEU A 355 -8.79 0.15 -20.86
CA LEU A 355 -8.64 -1.10 -21.60
C LEU A 355 -8.55 -2.31 -20.64
N LEU A 356 -7.72 -2.24 -19.61
CA LEU A 356 -7.58 -3.32 -18.64
C LEU A 356 -8.88 -3.55 -17.84
N ALA A 357 -9.60 -2.48 -17.49
CA ALA A 357 -10.90 -2.59 -16.85
C ALA A 357 -11.91 -3.35 -17.73
N GLU A 358 -11.94 -3.05 -19.03
CA GLU A 358 -12.83 -3.74 -19.99
C GLU A 358 -12.42 -5.20 -20.19
N LEU A 359 -11.11 -5.49 -20.34
CA LEU A 359 -10.59 -6.84 -20.46
C LEU A 359 -10.90 -7.67 -19.20
N GLY A 360 -10.70 -7.10 -18.03
CA GLY A 360 -11.00 -7.74 -16.75
C GLY A 360 -12.50 -8.00 -16.55
N GLN A 361 -13.34 -7.07 -16.99
CA GLN A 361 -14.79 -7.26 -16.96
C GLN A 361 -15.23 -8.39 -17.89
N LYS A 362 -14.72 -8.45 -19.12
CA LYS A 362 -15.02 -9.52 -20.09
C LYS A 362 -14.50 -10.88 -19.62
N ALA A 363 -13.38 -10.91 -18.93
CA ALA A 363 -12.78 -12.11 -18.36
C ALA A 363 -13.37 -12.49 -16.98
N GLU A 364 -14.33 -11.73 -16.47
CA GLU A 364 -14.94 -11.93 -15.15
C GLU A 364 -13.88 -11.98 -14.01
N VAL A 365 -12.78 -11.25 -14.14
CA VAL A 365 -11.72 -11.18 -13.15
C VAL A 365 -12.25 -10.57 -11.85
N GLN A 366 -12.07 -11.28 -10.74
CA GLN A 366 -12.48 -10.81 -9.42
C GLN A 366 -11.31 -10.89 -8.43
N VAL A 367 -11.20 -9.87 -7.60
CA VAL A 367 -10.28 -9.87 -6.46
C VAL A 367 -10.99 -10.48 -5.27
N THR A 368 -10.46 -11.59 -4.77
CA THR A 368 -11.02 -12.31 -3.62
C THR A 368 -10.68 -11.63 -2.29
N ASP A 369 -11.47 -11.91 -1.25
CA ASP A 369 -11.19 -11.42 0.11
C ASP A 369 -9.85 -11.94 0.66
N ALA A 370 -9.42 -13.13 0.25
CA ALA A 370 -8.13 -13.70 0.64
C ALA A 370 -6.97 -12.90 0.05
N GLU A 371 -7.04 -12.52 -1.24
CA GLU A 371 -6.03 -11.68 -1.90
C GLU A 371 -5.96 -10.28 -1.27
N MET A 372 -7.13 -9.69 -0.98
CA MET A 372 -7.20 -8.41 -0.25
C MET A 372 -6.56 -8.51 1.13
N THR A 373 -6.90 -9.55 1.90
CA THR A 373 -6.32 -9.78 3.23
C THR A 373 -4.80 -9.91 3.16
N GLN A 374 -4.30 -10.68 2.18
CA GLN A 374 -2.85 -10.85 1.99
C GLN A 374 -2.16 -9.53 1.64
N ALA A 375 -2.75 -8.72 0.77
CA ALA A 375 -2.22 -7.41 0.41
C ALA A 375 -2.17 -6.46 1.62
N ILE A 376 -3.26 -6.41 2.41
CA ILE A 376 -3.32 -5.61 3.63
C ILE A 376 -2.25 -6.07 4.63
N MET A 377 -2.07 -7.39 4.82
CA MET A 377 -1.06 -7.92 5.73
C MET A 377 0.36 -7.61 5.26
N ASN A 378 0.62 -7.67 3.95
CA ASN A 378 1.94 -7.31 3.41
C ASN A 378 2.24 -5.82 3.63
N GLN A 379 1.26 -4.94 3.40
CA GLN A 379 1.42 -3.50 3.66
C GLN A 379 1.57 -3.20 5.15
N ALA A 380 0.81 -3.89 6.01
CA ALA A 380 0.86 -3.72 7.46
C ALA A 380 2.25 -4.02 8.06
N ARG A 381 3.04 -4.90 7.43
CA ARG A 381 4.43 -5.19 7.85
C ARG A 381 5.35 -3.96 7.80
N GLN A 382 4.99 -2.94 7.04
CA GLN A 382 5.74 -1.67 7.00
C GLN A 382 5.49 -0.79 8.24
N TYR A 383 4.49 -1.17 9.08
CA TYR A 383 4.12 -0.46 10.32
C TYR A 383 4.27 -1.37 11.56
N PRO A 384 5.51 -1.72 11.98
CA PRO A 384 5.74 -2.65 13.09
C PRO A 384 5.06 -2.19 14.38
N GLY A 385 4.29 -3.08 15.01
CA GLY A 385 3.53 -2.82 16.23
C GLY A 385 2.17 -2.13 16.04
N GLN A 386 1.82 -1.75 14.80
CA GLN A 386 0.53 -1.13 14.46
C GLN A 386 -0.25 -1.92 13.39
N GLU A 387 0.15 -3.15 13.10
CA GLU A 387 -0.39 -3.98 12.02
C GLU A 387 -1.91 -4.15 12.15
N ARG A 388 -2.38 -4.36 13.39
CA ARG A 388 -3.81 -4.50 13.68
C ARG A 388 -4.59 -3.21 13.44
N GLN A 389 -4.03 -2.07 13.83
CA GLN A 389 -4.66 -0.76 13.65
C GLN A 389 -4.76 -0.41 12.18
N PHE A 390 -3.71 -0.70 11.40
CA PHE A 390 -3.70 -0.54 9.95
C PHE A 390 -4.77 -1.40 9.28
N PHE A 391 -4.88 -2.67 9.70
CA PHE A 391 -5.91 -3.58 9.16
C PHE A 391 -7.34 -3.07 9.43
N GLU A 392 -7.64 -2.66 10.69
CA GLU A 392 -8.93 -2.11 11.06
C GLU A 392 -9.23 -0.79 10.31
N PHE A 393 -8.23 0.06 10.10
CA PHE A 393 -8.34 1.31 9.34
C PHE A 393 -8.73 1.05 7.88
N VAL A 394 -8.04 0.11 7.20
CA VAL A 394 -8.36 -0.24 5.81
C VAL A 394 -9.76 -0.82 5.70
N GLN A 395 -10.17 -1.70 6.65
CA GLN A 395 -11.53 -2.26 6.65
C GLN A 395 -12.64 -1.22 6.76
N GLN A 396 -12.40 -0.12 7.45
CA GLN A 396 -13.37 0.96 7.65
C GLN A 396 -13.32 2.02 6.54
N ASN A 397 -12.27 2.04 5.73
CA ASN A 397 -12.04 3.04 4.69
C ASN A 397 -12.25 2.45 3.29
N GLN A 398 -13.42 2.67 2.71
CA GLN A 398 -13.79 2.16 1.39
C GLN A 398 -12.86 2.66 0.27
N GLN A 399 -12.36 3.90 0.38
CA GLN A 399 -11.43 4.47 -0.59
C GLN A 399 -10.09 3.73 -0.56
N MET A 400 -9.55 3.48 0.65
CA MET A 400 -8.32 2.72 0.83
C MET A 400 -8.46 1.28 0.31
N GLN A 401 -9.61 0.63 0.57
CA GLN A 401 -9.87 -0.69 0.02
C GLN A 401 -9.84 -0.69 -1.52
N GLN A 402 -10.42 0.33 -2.16
CA GLN A 402 -10.38 0.45 -3.62
C GLN A 402 -8.97 0.68 -4.14
N GLN A 403 -8.19 1.53 -3.47
CA GLN A 403 -6.78 1.77 -3.83
C GLN A 403 -5.93 0.50 -3.74
N MET A 404 -6.17 -0.34 -2.73
CA MET A 404 -5.45 -1.62 -2.60
C MET A 404 -5.97 -2.69 -3.55
N ARG A 405 -7.25 -2.65 -3.92
CA ARG A 405 -7.87 -3.59 -4.85
C ARG A 405 -7.41 -3.38 -6.29
N ALA A 406 -7.20 -2.14 -6.70
CA ALA A 406 -6.88 -1.80 -8.09
C ALA A 406 -5.59 -2.46 -8.61
N PRO A 407 -4.44 -2.44 -7.91
CA PRO A 407 -3.23 -3.13 -8.36
C PRO A 407 -3.41 -4.65 -8.45
N ILE A 408 -4.14 -5.26 -7.49
CA ILE A 408 -4.40 -6.71 -7.51
C ILE A 408 -5.25 -7.09 -8.72
N PHE A 409 -6.29 -6.29 -9.01
CA PHE A 409 -7.14 -6.50 -10.17
C PHE A 409 -6.32 -6.37 -11.47
N GLU A 410 -5.50 -5.32 -11.58
CA GLU A 410 -4.65 -5.09 -12.73
C GLU A 410 -3.68 -6.26 -12.97
N ASP A 411 -3.00 -6.73 -11.92
CA ASP A 411 -2.08 -7.87 -12.02
C ASP A 411 -2.79 -9.14 -12.48
N LYS A 412 -4.00 -9.40 -12.01
CA LYS A 412 -4.81 -10.56 -12.45
C LYS A 412 -5.26 -10.43 -13.90
N VAL A 413 -5.59 -9.22 -14.36
CA VAL A 413 -5.92 -8.97 -15.76
C VAL A 413 -4.68 -9.16 -16.64
N VAL A 414 -3.54 -8.65 -16.22
CA VAL A 414 -2.26 -8.85 -16.90
C VAL A 414 -1.94 -10.34 -17.03
N ASP A 415 -2.10 -11.13 -15.96
CA ASP A 415 -1.91 -12.57 -16.00
C ASP A 415 -2.83 -13.25 -17.02
N HIS A 416 -4.11 -12.89 -17.00
CA HIS A 416 -5.08 -13.41 -17.97
C HIS A 416 -4.70 -13.07 -19.41
N VAL A 417 -4.20 -11.86 -19.67
CA VAL A 417 -3.76 -11.44 -21.00
C VAL A 417 -2.50 -12.19 -21.42
N VAL A 418 -1.51 -12.37 -20.51
CA VAL A 418 -0.29 -13.13 -20.76
C VAL A 418 -0.60 -14.58 -21.09
N GLU A 419 -1.59 -15.20 -20.45
CA GLU A 419 -2.00 -16.58 -20.76
C GLU A 419 -2.55 -16.74 -22.19
N GLN A 420 -3.10 -15.67 -22.77
CA GLN A 420 -3.64 -15.68 -24.13
C GLN A 420 -2.65 -15.20 -25.19
N ALA A 421 -1.62 -14.46 -24.78
CA ALA A 421 -0.57 -13.94 -25.66
C ALA A 421 0.42 -15.04 -26.07
N LYS A 422 1.17 -14.77 -27.13
CA LYS A 422 2.29 -15.64 -27.55
C LYS A 422 3.53 -15.28 -26.74
N VAL A 423 3.81 -16.05 -25.70
CA VAL A 423 5.00 -15.88 -24.88
C VAL A 423 6.13 -16.80 -25.36
N THR A 424 7.29 -16.21 -25.65
CA THR A 424 8.52 -16.95 -25.97
C THR A 424 9.53 -16.75 -24.85
N GLU A 425 10.12 -17.84 -24.36
CA GLU A 425 11.17 -17.76 -23.34
C GLU A 425 12.53 -17.47 -24.01
N LYS A 426 13.27 -16.52 -23.43
CA LYS A 426 14.60 -16.13 -23.85
C LYS A 426 15.53 -16.19 -22.65
N GLU A 427 16.47 -17.10 -22.69
CA GLU A 427 17.53 -17.20 -21.68
C GLU A 427 18.51 -16.02 -21.84
N ILE A 428 18.70 -15.25 -20.78
CA ILE A 428 19.57 -14.07 -20.74
C ILE A 428 20.44 -14.07 -19.48
N SER A 429 21.45 -13.21 -19.43
CA SER A 429 22.29 -13.04 -18.24
C SER A 429 21.62 -12.15 -17.18
N LYS A 430 22.14 -12.20 -15.94
CA LYS A 430 21.74 -11.32 -14.83
C LYS A 430 21.90 -9.84 -15.21
N GLU A 431 23.03 -9.50 -15.85
CA GLU A 431 23.36 -8.14 -16.26
C GLU A 431 22.39 -7.60 -17.33
N GLU A 432 21.98 -8.47 -18.28
CA GLU A 432 20.99 -8.09 -19.29
C GLU A 432 19.61 -7.84 -18.64
N LEU A 433 19.23 -8.65 -17.65
CA LEU A 433 17.98 -8.43 -16.91
C LEU A 433 18.06 -7.15 -16.08
N GLN A 434 19.16 -6.89 -15.38
CA GLN A 434 19.36 -5.67 -14.60
C GLN A 434 19.22 -4.43 -15.48
N LYS A 435 19.87 -4.44 -16.64
CA LYS A 435 19.76 -3.34 -17.61
C LYS A 435 18.32 -3.13 -18.09
N ALA A 436 17.58 -4.20 -18.35
CA ALA A 436 16.19 -4.09 -18.75
C ALA A 436 15.30 -3.52 -17.60
N VAL A 437 15.64 -3.78 -16.33
CA VAL A 437 14.96 -3.21 -15.17
C VAL A 437 15.32 -1.72 -15.00
N GLU A 438 16.60 -1.36 -15.15
CA GLU A 438 17.04 0.05 -15.10
C GLU A 438 16.31 0.91 -16.17
N GLU A 439 16.12 0.37 -17.37
CA GLU A 439 15.34 1.03 -18.43
C GLU A 439 13.85 1.24 -18.06
N LEU A 440 13.30 0.48 -17.09
CA LEU A 440 11.94 0.71 -16.58
C LEU A 440 11.86 1.91 -15.61
N GLU A 441 12.94 2.20 -14.89
CA GLU A 441 13.01 3.27 -13.90
C GLU A 441 13.26 4.65 -14.54
N ASP A 442 13.91 4.66 -15.73
CA ASP A 442 14.26 5.89 -16.47
C ASP A 442 13.11 6.47 -17.31
N GLU A 443 12.00 5.76 -17.47
CA GLU A 443 10.82 6.17 -18.25
C GLU A 443 9.57 6.40 -17.36
#